data_0cede8e64f6b07106f78169a76d75d1c
#
_entry.id   0cede8e64f6b07106f78169a76d75d1c
#
_cell.length_a   1.000
_cell.length_b   1.000
_cell.length_c   1.000
_cell.angle_alpha   90.00
_cell.angle_beta   90.00
_cell.angle_gamma   90.00
#
_symmetry.space_group_name_H-M   'P 1'
#
loop_
_entity.id
_entity.type
_entity.pdbx_description
1 polymer ?
#
loop_
_entity_poly.entity_id
_entity_poly.type
_entity_poly.pdbx_seq_one_letter_code
_entity_poly.pdbx_strand_id
1 'polypeptide(L)'
;MNRQSEDYLLAKDFEHIFEVMIDTLVSGNDKQNLPKELTEQRDGKLVDHMFVGQGLIEQSDLTSELTYYIGDSKYYKRSKNDRTQLGDKSIYKQYTYARNVIQWNMNLFLDGDGNGEHPQLRDTLTEGYNPIPNFFISARIPNKKVGGSKFLSFDDKELKAQDGGVQLNRQFENRLFDRDTLLLCHYDVNFLYIVSLYGRNNKSAQAIWREYVRKEFRNKIQSTLNQLYTFRTLQPRDGMDCYQFIQDNFQRLNGKLYRPKSDSNYLILALMKDEDSDIWNSLKITMVCTQS
;
A
#
# COMPACT_ATOMS: atom_id res chain seq x y z
N MET A 1 -24.52 31.48 -35.54
CA MET A 1 -24.12 31.16 -34.16
C MET A 1 -24.51 29.71 -33.86
N ASN A 2 -23.65 28.76 -34.04
CA ASN A 2 -23.89 27.39 -33.66
C ASN A 2 -23.73 27.31 -32.13
N ARG A 3 -24.84 27.22 -31.40
CA ARG A 3 -24.83 26.74 -30.02
C ARG A 3 -24.45 25.27 -30.09
N GLN A 4 -23.23 24.91 -29.72
CA GLN A 4 -22.92 23.54 -29.36
C GLN A 4 -23.77 23.19 -28.14
N SER A 5 -24.74 22.29 -28.33
CA SER A 5 -25.42 21.68 -27.21
C SER A 5 -24.42 20.85 -26.47
N GLU A 6 -24.10 21.24 -25.25
CA GLU A 6 -23.32 20.38 -24.37
C GLU A 6 -24.30 19.38 -23.75
N ASP A 7 -24.17 18.11 -24.10
CA ASP A 7 -24.93 17.04 -23.49
C ASP A 7 -24.34 16.70 -22.12
N TYR A 8 -25.16 16.77 -21.07
CA TYR A 8 -24.76 16.42 -19.71
C TYR A 8 -25.42 15.12 -19.29
N LEU A 9 -24.63 14.17 -18.85
CA LEU A 9 -25.11 13.01 -18.14
C LEU A 9 -25.12 13.32 -16.65
N LEU A 10 -26.31 13.44 -16.05
CA LEU A 10 -26.47 13.59 -14.61
C LEU A 10 -26.80 12.22 -14.00
N ALA A 11 -25.92 11.71 -13.18
CA ALA A 11 -26.17 10.51 -12.39
C ALA A 11 -26.19 10.89 -10.91
N LYS A 12 -27.26 10.46 -10.22
CA LYS A 12 -27.36 10.58 -8.77
C LYS A 12 -26.50 9.49 -8.12
N ASP A 13 -25.83 9.82 -7.00
CA ASP A 13 -25.03 8.89 -6.20
C ASP A 13 -23.93 8.18 -7.04
N PHE A 14 -23.34 8.91 -8.01
CA PHE A 14 -22.36 8.34 -8.93
C PHE A 14 -21.05 7.97 -8.24
N GLU A 15 -20.73 8.56 -7.10
CA GLU A 15 -19.60 8.17 -6.25
C GLU A 15 -19.65 6.69 -5.88
N HIS A 16 -20.84 6.17 -5.54
CA HIS A 16 -21.02 4.75 -5.24
C HIS A 16 -20.81 3.86 -6.47
N ILE A 17 -21.31 4.30 -7.63
CA ILE A 17 -21.07 3.57 -8.89
C ILE A 17 -19.57 3.51 -9.22
N PHE A 18 -18.86 4.63 -9.05
CA PHE A 18 -17.42 4.67 -9.27
C PHE A 18 -16.66 3.74 -8.32
N GLU A 19 -17.03 3.71 -7.05
CA GLU A 19 -16.50 2.80 -6.04
C GLU A 19 -16.66 1.33 -6.48
N VAL A 20 -17.86 0.93 -6.91
CA VAL A 20 -18.13 -0.44 -7.40
C VAL A 20 -17.29 -0.77 -8.65
N MET A 21 -17.14 0.18 -9.59
CA MET A 21 -16.29 -0.01 -10.76
C MET A 21 -14.82 -0.26 -10.35
N ILE A 22 -14.28 0.59 -9.48
CA ILE A 22 -12.91 0.47 -9.01
C ILE A 22 -12.72 -0.82 -8.20
N ASP A 23 -13.66 -1.16 -7.32
CA ASP A 23 -13.58 -2.40 -6.55
C ASP A 23 -13.52 -3.64 -7.46
N THR A 24 -14.41 -3.70 -8.46
CA THR A 24 -14.39 -4.78 -9.45
C THR A 24 -13.07 -4.86 -10.22
N LEU A 25 -12.50 -3.70 -10.60
CA LEU A 25 -11.31 -3.62 -11.43
C LEU A 25 -10.01 -3.82 -10.63
N VAL A 26 -9.94 -3.38 -9.38
CA VAL A 26 -8.74 -3.43 -8.53
C VAL A 26 -8.75 -4.61 -7.57
N SER A 27 -9.80 -4.77 -6.76
CA SER A 27 -9.91 -5.89 -5.81
C SER A 27 -10.31 -7.18 -6.52
N GLY A 28 -11.19 -7.09 -7.52
CA GLY A 28 -11.69 -8.26 -8.26
C GLY A 28 -12.40 -9.21 -7.30
N ASN A 29 -12.09 -10.50 -7.42
CA ASN A 29 -12.66 -11.53 -6.54
C ASN A 29 -11.91 -11.65 -5.21
N ASP A 30 -10.74 -11.04 -5.06
CA ASP A 30 -9.89 -11.22 -3.87
C ASP A 30 -10.60 -10.72 -2.61
N LYS A 31 -11.26 -9.57 -2.69
CA LYS A 31 -12.03 -9.01 -1.57
C LYS A 31 -13.14 -9.96 -1.09
N GLN A 32 -13.81 -10.64 -2.02
CA GLN A 32 -14.87 -11.60 -1.68
C GLN A 32 -14.34 -12.87 -1.01
N ASN A 33 -13.06 -13.20 -1.24
CA ASN A 33 -12.39 -14.34 -0.63
C ASN A 33 -11.75 -14.00 0.72
N LEU A 34 -11.72 -12.72 1.10
CA LEU A 34 -11.23 -12.31 2.41
C LEU A 34 -12.29 -12.53 3.49
N PRO A 35 -11.86 -12.84 4.73
CA PRO A 35 -12.74 -12.90 5.88
C PRO A 35 -13.55 -11.60 6.04
N LYS A 36 -14.81 -11.74 6.42
CA LYS A 36 -15.70 -10.59 6.61
C LYS A 36 -15.17 -9.61 7.66
N GLU A 37 -14.54 -10.12 8.69
CA GLU A 37 -13.93 -9.35 9.77
C GLU A 37 -12.88 -8.36 9.28
N LEU A 38 -12.26 -8.62 8.12
CA LEU A 38 -11.31 -7.70 7.47
C LEU A 38 -12.02 -6.63 6.66
N THR A 39 -13.09 -6.98 5.96
CA THR A 39 -13.78 -6.11 5.03
C THR A 39 -14.92 -5.33 5.67
N GLU A 40 -15.53 -5.87 6.73
CA GLU A 40 -16.59 -5.29 7.52
C GLU A 40 -16.12 -5.01 8.94
N GLN A 41 -15.95 -3.77 9.30
CA GLN A 41 -15.46 -3.41 10.62
C GLN A 41 -16.57 -3.47 11.67
N ARG A 42 -16.19 -3.69 12.94
CA ARG A 42 -17.17 -3.77 14.05
C ARG A 42 -18.01 -2.51 14.24
N ASP A 43 -17.54 -1.37 13.79
CA ASP A 43 -18.26 -0.10 13.78
C ASP A 43 -19.16 0.09 12.54
N GLY A 44 -19.32 -0.96 11.72
CA GLY A 44 -20.17 -0.97 10.52
C GLY A 44 -19.56 -0.29 9.30
N LYS A 45 -18.29 0.15 9.38
CA LYS A 45 -17.59 0.71 8.21
C LYS A 45 -17.09 -0.40 7.30
N LEU A 46 -17.33 -0.24 6.02
CA LEU A 46 -16.82 -1.13 4.97
C LEU A 46 -15.50 -0.58 4.41
N VAL A 47 -14.58 -1.48 4.11
CA VAL A 47 -13.39 -1.15 3.34
C VAL A 47 -13.77 -1.14 1.86
N ASP A 48 -13.52 -0.02 1.17
CA ASP A 48 -13.93 0.14 -0.23
C ASP A 48 -13.19 -0.88 -1.12
N HIS A 49 -11.87 -0.95 -1.01
CA HIS A 49 -11.02 -1.85 -1.81
C HIS A 49 -10.03 -2.57 -0.92
N MET A 50 -9.88 -3.88 -1.14
CA MET A 50 -8.88 -4.67 -0.42
C MET A 50 -8.45 -5.88 -1.25
N PHE A 51 -7.16 -6.17 -1.25
CA PHE A 51 -6.58 -7.37 -1.85
C PHE A 51 -5.29 -7.77 -1.16
N VAL A 52 -4.87 -9.02 -1.36
CA VAL A 52 -3.56 -9.52 -0.95
C VAL A 52 -2.60 -9.37 -2.12
N GLY A 53 -1.43 -8.85 -1.87
CA GLY A 53 -0.40 -8.63 -2.87
C GLY A 53 1.00 -8.78 -2.29
N GLN A 54 2.00 -8.69 -3.17
CA GLN A 54 3.39 -8.81 -2.78
C GLN A 54 3.78 -7.69 -1.79
N GLY A 55 4.54 -8.05 -0.75
CA GLY A 55 5.05 -7.11 0.25
C GLY A 55 6.01 -6.07 -0.34
N LEU A 56 6.28 -5.02 0.44
CA LEU A 56 7.08 -3.87 0.01
C LEU A 56 8.59 -4.10 0.15
N ILE A 57 8.99 -5.02 1.02
CA ILE A 57 10.41 -5.20 1.36
C ILE A 57 10.90 -6.40 0.57
N GLU A 58 11.37 -6.13 -0.64
CA GLU A 58 12.11 -7.09 -1.45
C GLU A 58 13.59 -6.88 -1.28
N GLN A 59 14.25 -7.93 -0.87
CA GLN A 59 15.60 -8.17 -1.32
C GLN A 59 15.55 -9.51 -2.03
N SER A 60 15.87 -9.49 -3.35
CA SER A 60 16.06 -10.62 -4.23
C SER A 60 15.78 -12.00 -3.63
N ASP A 61 14.98 -12.84 -4.22
CA ASP A 61 14.79 -14.28 -3.95
C ASP A 61 14.31 -14.67 -2.53
N LEU A 62 14.39 -13.79 -1.53
CA LEU A 62 14.10 -14.09 -0.14
C LEU A 62 12.67 -13.78 0.29
N THR A 63 11.91 -13.03 -0.49
CA THR A 63 10.62 -12.55 -0.04
C THR A 63 9.53 -12.74 -1.08
N SER A 64 8.86 -13.86 -0.99
CA SER A 64 7.50 -14.03 -1.51
C SER A 64 6.45 -13.62 -0.47
N GLU A 65 6.80 -12.76 0.49
CA GLU A 65 5.87 -12.39 1.53
C GLU A 65 4.75 -11.53 0.97
N LEU A 66 3.55 -11.86 1.42
CA LEU A 66 2.33 -11.18 1.05
C LEU A 66 1.94 -10.18 2.14
N THR A 67 1.28 -9.11 1.73
CA THR A 67 0.64 -8.15 2.63
C THR A 67 -0.73 -7.75 2.09
N TYR A 68 -1.49 -7.05 2.92
CA TYR A 68 -2.77 -6.49 2.51
C TYR A 68 -2.57 -5.11 1.92
N TYR A 69 -3.32 -4.81 0.86
CA TYR A 69 -3.45 -3.49 0.27
C TYR A 69 -4.85 -2.98 0.55
N ILE A 70 -4.96 -1.78 1.08
CA ILE A 70 -6.23 -1.17 1.47
C ILE A 70 -6.45 0.12 0.68
N GLY A 71 -7.60 0.27 0.06
CA GLY A 71 -7.91 1.42 -0.75
C GLY A 71 -9.28 2.04 -0.52
N ASP A 72 -9.42 3.26 -0.97
CA ASP A 72 -10.66 4.03 -0.91
C ASP A 72 -10.80 4.87 -2.21
N SER A 73 -12.01 4.94 -2.76
CA SER A 73 -12.30 5.70 -3.98
C SER A 73 -12.82 7.08 -3.67
N LYS A 74 -12.38 8.06 -4.45
CA LYS A 74 -12.81 9.45 -4.31
C LYS A 74 -13.33 9.99 -5.65
N TYR A 75 -14.62 10.23 -5.73
CA TYR A 75 -15.29 10.77 -6.92
C TYR A 75 -15.79 12.19 -6.68
N TYR A 76 -14.96 13.14 -6.37
CA TYR A 76 -15.37 14.53 -6.31
C TYR A 76 -14.40 15.46 -7.02
N LYS A 77 -14.97 16.55 -7.57
CA LYS A 77 -14.16 17.64 -8.10
C LYS A 77 -13.32 18.23 -6.97
N ARG A 78 -12.03 18.04 -7.03
CA ARG A 78 -11.12 18.86 -6.24
C ARG A 78 -11.22 20.30 -6.75
N SER A 79 -11.46 21.24 -5.87
CA SER A 79 -11.29 22.66 -6.16
C SER A 79 -9.85 22.89 -6.65
N LYS A 80 -9.67 23.72 -7.68
CA LYS A 80 -8.34 24.05 -8.20
C LYS A 80 -7.37 24.59 -7.14
N ASN A 81 -7.91 25.09 -6.03
CA ASN A 81 -7.16 25.69 -4.94
C ASN A 81 -6.79 24.70 -3.82
N ASP A 82 -7.30 23.46 -3.88
CA ASP A 82 -7.17 22.47 -2.80
C ASP A 82 -6.44 21.22 -3.30
N ARG A 83 -5.31 21.44 -3.97
CA ARG A 83 -4.54 20.37 -4.63
C ARG A 83 -3.77 19.44 -3.69
N THR A 84 -3.69 19.76 -2.40
CA THR A 84 -2.71 19.14 -1.51
C THR A 84 -3.27 18.41 -0.31
N GLN A 85 -4.57 18.48 -0.01
CA GLN A 85 -5.08 17.84 1.20
C GLN A 85 -6.26 16.92 0.88
N LEU A 86 -6.01 15.61 0.91
CA LEU A 86 -6.99 14.66 1.35
C LEU A 86 -7.45 15.14 2.73
N GLY A 87 -8.76 15.34 2.90
CA GLY A 87 -9.24 15.76 4.21
C GLY A 87 -8.75 14.81 5.28
N ASP A 88 -8.26 15.34 6.39
CA ASP A 88 -7.71 14.57 7.52
C ASP A 88 -8.58 13.37 7.90
N LYS A 89 -9.91 13.51 7.82
CA LYS A 89 -10.87 12.42 8.06
C LYS A 89 -10.65 11.18 7.17
N SER A 90 -10.30 11.37 5.89
CA SER A 90 -10.05 10.26 4.97
C SER A 90 -8.75 9.53 5.31
N ILE A 91 -7.72 10.26 5.69
CA ILE A 91 -6.43 9.69 6.13
C ILE A 91 -6.63 8.91 7.43
N TYR A 92 -7.34 9.48 8.41
CA TYR A 92 -7.66 8.77 9.65
C TYR A 92 -8.50 7.52 9.42
N LYS A 93 -9.42 7.53 8.44
CA LYS A 93 -10.19 6.35 8.05
C LYS A 93 -9.26 5.23 7.57
N GLN A 94 -8.30 5.53 6.67
CA GLN A 94 -7.34 4.55 6.16
C GLN A 94 -6.44 4.01 7.27
N TYR A 95 -5.96 4.88 8.14
CA TYR A 95 -5.18 4.47 9.31
C TYR A 95 -5.95 3.51 10.23
N THR A 96 -7.23 3.81 10.48
CA THR A 96 -8.10 2.93 11.27
C THR A 96 -8.26 1.56 10.62
N TYR A 97 -8.45 1.52 9.29
CA TYR A 97 -8.56 0.26 8.56
C TYR A 97 -7.28 -0.58 8.65
N ALA A 98 -6.12 0.03 8.43
CA ALA A 98 -4.84 -0.67 8.56
C ALA A 98 -4.64 -1.25 9.97
N ARG A 99 -4.93 -0.47 11.02
CA ARG A 99 -4.84 -0.96 12.42
C ARG A 99 -5.80 -2.09 12.73
N ASN A 100 -7.01 -2.05 12.20
CA ASN A 100 -7.97 -3.12 12.41
C ASN A 100 -7.56 -4.41 11.71
N VAL A 101 -6.96 -4.31 10.52
CA VAL A 101 -6.38 -5.46 9.81
C VAL A 101 -5.23 -6.07 10.61
N ILE A 102 -4.34 -5.24 11.15
CA ILE A 102 -3.25 -5.71 12.03
C ILE A 102 -3.82 -6.41 13.27
N GLN A 103 -4.80 -5.81 13.93
CA GLN A 103 -5.40 -6.38 15.13
C GLN A 103 -6.09 -7.72 14.84
N TRP A 104 -6.84 -7.80 13.74
CA TRP A 104 -7.46 -9.05 13.32
C TRP A 104 -6.40 -10.12 13.05
N ASN A 105 -5.35 -9.78 12.31
CA ASN A 105 -4.26 -10.67 11.96
C ASN A 105 -3.52 -11.19 13.22
N MET A 106 -3.29 -10.32 14.20
CA MET A 106 -2.72 -10.73 15.49
C MET A 106 -3.60 -11.74 16.21
N ASN A 107 -4.90 -11.48 16.30
CA ASN A 107 -5.84 -12.38 16.98
C ASN A 107 -5.87 -13.75 16.30
N LEU A 108 -5.90 -13.79 14.96
CA LEU A 108 -5.86 -15.02 14.17
C LEU A 108 -4.67 -15.91 14.55
N PHE A 109 -3.47 -15.34 14.66
CA PHE A 109 -2.27 -16.11 15.02
C PHE A 109 -2.16 -16.42 16.51
N LEU A 110 -2.71 -15.59 17.39
CA LEU A 110 -2.77 -15.87 18.82
C LEU A 110 -3.75 -16.99 19.15
N ASP A 111 -4.85 -17.08 18.41
CA ASP A 111 -5.88 -18.10 18.57
C ASP A 111 -5.51 -19.44 17.88
N GLY A 112 -4.36 -19.49 17.20
CA GLY A 112 -3.85 -20.69 16.52
C GLY A 112 -4.46 -20.94 15.14
N ASP A 113 -5.26 -20.02 14.63
CA ASP A 113 -5.96 -20.13 13.34
C ASP A 113 -5.12 -19.67 12.13
N GLY A 114 -3.90 -19.24 12.36
CA GLY A 114 -2.97 -18.78 11.34
C GLY A 114 -2.30 -19.91 10.56
N ASN A 115 -3.08 -20.72 9.84
CA ASN A 115 -2.65 -21.93 9.11
C ASN A 115 -1.92 -21.68 7.78
N GLY A 116 -1.46 -20.47 7.53
CA GLY A 116 -0.72 -20.10 6.30
C GLY A 116 -1.60 -19.62 5.13
N GLU A 117 -2.92 -19.60 5.28
CA GLU A 117 -3.84 -19.04 4.27
C GLU A 117 -3.80 -17.51 4.23
N HIS A 118 -3.35 -16.90 5.31
CA HIS A 118 -3.31 -15.45 5.47
C HIS A 118 -1.89 -14.93 5.68
N PRO A 119 -1.53 -13.76 5.14
CA PRO A 119 -0.26 -13.11 5.43
C PRO A 119 -0.09 -12.86 6.93
N GLN A 120 1.01 -13.32 7.51
CA GLN A 120 1.37 -12.96 8.87
C GLN A 120 2.05 -11.59 8.86
N LEU A 121 1.41 -10.62 9.49
CA LEU A 121 1.92 -9.23 9.48
C LEU A 121 2.92 -8.94 10.59
N ARG A 122 2.81 -9.60 11.74
CA ARG A 122 3.71 -9.38 12.87
C ARG A 122 4.78 -10.46 12.93
N ASP A 123 6.02 -10.03 13.02
CA ASP A 123 7.13 -10.91 13.36
C ASP A 123 7.24 -11.08 14.87
N THR A 124 7.15 -12.30 15.35
CA THR A 124 7.19 -12.61 16.79
C THR A 124 8.57 -12.41 17.44
N LEU A 125 9.63 -12.42 16.64
CA LEU A 125 10.99 -12.27 17.15
C LEU A 125 11.40 -10.81 17.34
N THR A 126 11.13 -9.96 16.33
CA THR A 126 11.52 -8.55 16.36
C THR A 126 10.38 -7.63 16.83
N GLU A 127 9.17 -8.17 16.94
CA GLU A 127 7.93 -7.41 17.13
C GLU A 127 7.65 -6.39 16.00
N GLY A 128 8.35 -6.50 14.89
CA GLY A 128 8.14 -5.70 13.70
C GLY A 128 6.89 -6.12 12.93
N TYR A 129 6.35 -5.18 12.15
CA TYR A 129 5.16 -5.38 11.34
C TYR A 129 5.48 -5.19 9.86
N ASN A 130 5.01 -6.12 9.04
CA ASN A 130 5.03 -5.95 7.59
C ASN A 130 4.13 -4.77 7.21
N PRO A 131 4.65 -3.73 6.55
CA PRO A 131 3.86 -2.54 6.23
C PRO A 131 2.66 -2.85 5.33
N ILE A 132 1.53 -2.21 5.63
CA ILE A 132 0.30 -2.28 4.84
C ILE A 132 0.24 -1.07 3.91
N PRO A 133 0.36 -1.26 2.57
CA PRO A 133 0.16 -0.18 1.62
C PRO A 133 -1.28 0.29 1.59
N ASN A 134 -1.49 1.60 1.67
CA ASN A 134 -2.80 2.22 1.50
C ASN A 134 -2.80 3.09 0.25
N PHE A 135 -3.95 3.20 -0.41
CA PHE A 135 -4.09 4.02 -1.60
C PHE A 135 -5.46 4.71 -1.68
N PHE A 136 -5.45 5.89 -2.29
CA PHE A 136 -6.66 6.53 -2.79
C PHE A 136 -6.67 6.51 -4.30
N ILE A 137 -7.84 6.33 -4.89
CA ILE A 137 -8.07 6.46 -6.32
C ILE A 137 -9.10 7.55 -6.59
N SER A 138 -8.71 8.55 -7.37
CA SER A 138 -9.61 9.61 -7.83
C SER A 138 -9.86 9.55 -9.32
N ALA A 139 -11.10 9.85 -9.72
CA ALA A 139 -11.47 9.98 -11.11
C ALA A 139 -10.96 11.30 -11.71
N ARG A 140 -10.34 11.22 -12.87
CA ARG A 140 -9.92 12.37 -13.65
C ARG A 140 -10.34 12.22 -15.11
N ILE A 141 -10.78 13.31 -15.74
CA ILE A 141 -10.99 13.37 -17.18
C ILE A 141 -9.76 14.04 -17.78
N PRO A 142 -8.90 13.29 -18.49
CA PRO A 142 -7.72 13.89 -19.14
C PRO A 142 -8.15 14.71 -20.34
N ASN A 143 -7.80 16.00 -20.33
CA ASN A 143 -7.95 16.87 -21.49
C ASN A 143 -6.65 16.88 -22.28
N LYS A 144 -6.56 16.13 -23.36
CA LYS A 144 -5.45 16.24 -24.33
C LYS A 144 -5.79 17.37 -25.31
N LYS A 145 -4.88 18.32 -25.48
CA LYS A 145 -4.96 19.33 -26.53
C LYS A 145 -4.17 18.84 -27.72
N VAL A 146 -4.81 18.68 -28.87
CA VAL A 146 -4.17 18.39 -30.13
C VAL A 146 -4.65 19.47 -31.11
N GLY A 147 -3.73 20.24 -31.69
CA GLY A 147 -4.08 21.32 -32.61
C GLY A 147 -5.02 22.41 -32.08
N GLY A 148 -4.99 22.68 -30.77
CA GLY A 148 -5.85 23.65 -30.10
C GLY A 148 -7.22 23.15 -29.64
N SER A 149 -7.65 21.99 -30.09
CA SER A 149 -8.92 21.35 -29.65
C SER A 149 -8.70 20.39 -28.48
N LYS A 150 -9.65 20.35 -27.56
CA LYS A 150 -9.68 19.39 -26.45
C LYS A 150 -10.25 18.06 -26.93
N PHE A 151 -9.46 17.00 -26.79
CA PHE A 151 -9.93 15.63 -27.05
C PHE A 151 -10.07 14.85 -25.76
N LEU A 152 -11.16 14.09 -25.64
CA LEU A 152 -11.36 13.10 -24.60
C LEU A 152 -10.62 11.82 -25.00
N SER A 153 -9.78 11.30 -24.12
CA SER A 153 -9.04 10.07 -24.36
C SER A 153 -9.72 8.92 -23.63
N PHE A 154 -10.24 7.94 -24.35
CA PHE A 154 -10.81 6.71 -23.78
C PHE A 154 -9.76 5.60 -23.59
N ASP A 155 -8.58 5.72 -24.19
CA ASP A 155 -7.57 4.68 -24.26
C ASP A 155 -6.40 4.91 -23.28
N ASP A 156 -6.42 6.02 -22.54
CA ASP A 156 -5.38 6.33 -21.57
C ASP A 156 -5.58 5.51 -20.28
N LYS A 157 -4.89 4.38 -20.22
CA LYS A 157 -4.94 3.41 -19.12
C LYS A 157 -4.05 3.76 -17.94
N GLU A 158 -3.30 4.86 -18.04
CA GLU A 158 -2.28 5.25 -17.07
C GLU A 158 -2.87 5.56 -15.70
N LEU A 159 -2.24 5.00 -14.67
CA LEU A 159 -2.43 5.37 -13.27
C LEU A 159 -1.38 6.42 -12.93
N LYS A 160 -1.82 7.60 -12.48
CA LYS A 160 -0.92 8.70 -12.13
C LYS A 160 -0.89 8.93 -10.63
N ALA A 161 0.26 8.71 -10.00
CA ALA A 161 0.45 9.17 -8.64
C ALA A 161 0.36 10.70 -8.60
N GLN A 162 -0.39 11.24 -7.65
CA GLN A 162 -0.52 12.67 -7.48
C GLN A 162 0.78 13.30 -6.95
N ASP A 163 0.94 14.59 -7.22
CA ASP A 163 2.01 15.40 -6.63
C ASP A 163 1.87 15.37 -5.09
N GLY A 164 2.98 15.16 -4.40
CA GLY A 164 3.00 14.96 -2.94
C GLY A 164 3.52 13.58 -2.54
N GLY A 165 3.57 12.64 -3.48
CA GLY A 165 4.21 11.34 -3.29
C GLY A 165 3.48 10.43 -2.31
N VAL A 166 4.24 9.61 -1.61
CA VAL A 166 3.76 8.71 -0.56
C VAL A 166 3.79 9.46 0.77
N GLN A 167 2.67 9.47 1.47
CA GLN A 167 2.59 9.97 2.84
C GLN A 167 3.01 8.87 3.80
N LEU A 168 3.88 9.22 4.72
CA LEU A 168 4.31 8.37 5.83
C LEU A 168 3.73 8.89 7.14
N ASN A 169 3.56 8.01 8.11
CA ASN A 169 3.26 8.43 9.47
C ASN A 169 4.46 9.21 10.03
N ARG A 170 4.26 10.47 10.33
CA ARG A 170 5.32 11.37 10.80
C ARG A 170 5.74 11.18 12.26
N GLN A 171 4.99 10.42 13.03
CA GLN A 171 5.28 10.24 14.46
C GLN A 171 6.51 9.38 14.70
N PHE A 172 6.75 8.38 13.81
CA PHE A 172 7.85 7.43 13.91
C PHE A 172 8.47 7.19 12.52
N GLU A 173 8.88 8.27 11.84
CA GLU A 173 9.41 8.20 10.46
C GLU A 173 10.60 7.24 10.32
N ASN A 174 11.42 7.10 11.35
CA ASN A 174 12.56 6.21 11.37
C ASN A 174 12.24 4.75 11.82
N ARG A 175 10.96 4.39 11.95
CA ARG A 175 10.50 3.07 12.37
C ARG A 175 9.54 2.48 11.36
N LEU A 176 10.07 2.03 10.22
CA LEU A 176 9.23 1.52 9.13
C LEU A 176 8.38 0.31 9.53
N PHE A 177 8.91 -0.55 10.39
CA PHE A 177 8.24 -1.77 10.84
C PHE A 177 7.41 -1.56 12.11
N ASP A 178 7.08 -0.32 12.44
CA ASP A 178 6.18 -0.04 13.55
C ASP A 178 4.73 -0.35 13.20
N ARG A 179 3.97 -0.81 14.18
CA ARG A 179 2.53 -1.09 14.04
C ARG A 179 1.73 0.10 13.53
N ASP A 180 2.17 1.29 13.86
CA ASP A 180 1.49 2.54 13.55
C ASP A 180 2.00 3.19 12.25
N THR A 181 2.82 2.48 11.46
CA THR A 181 3.27 2.96 10.15
C THR A 181 2.12 3.02 9.16
N LEU A 182 1.83 4.20 8.65
CA LEU A 182 0.91 4.43 7.55
C LEU A 182 1.69 4.76 6.28
N LEU A 183 1.50 3.96 5.25
CA LEU A 183 1.99 4.22 3.89
C LEU A 183 0.79 4.50 3.00
N LEU A 184 0.66 5.71 2.51
CA LEU A 184 -0.51 6.14 1.74
C LEU A 184 -0.07 6.86 0.47
N CYS A 185 -0.56 6.42 -0.68
CA CYS A 185 -0.36 7.11 -1.95
C CYS A 185 -1.70 7.42 -2.62
N HIS A 186 -1.79 8.58 -3.25
CA HIS A 186 -2.99 8.98 -3.98
C HIS A 186 -2.74 8.90 -5.50
N TYR A 187 -3.68 8.28 -6.22
CA TYR A 187 -3.62 8.08 -7.66
C TYR A 187 -4.82 8.69 -8.37
N ASP A 188 -4.57 9.21 -9.56
CA ASP A 188 -5.61 9.59 -10.52
C ASP A 188 -5.75 8.54 -11.62
N VAL A 189 -6.98 8.16 -11.94
CA VAL A 189 -7.31 7.30 -13.08
C VAL A 189 -8.14 8.06 -14.10
N ASN A 190 -7.98 7.70 -15.37
CA ASN A 190 -8.84 8.20 -16.42
C ASN A 190 -10.25 7.63 -16.29
N PHE A 191 -11.18 8.48 -15.92
CA PHE A 191 -12.58 8.11 -15.71
C PHE A 191 -13.19 7.41 -16.93
N LEU A 192 -12.97 7.93 -18.13
CA LEU A 192 -13.55 7.39 -19.37
C LEU A 192 -12.98 6.00 -19.69
N TYR A 193 -11.70 5.78 -19.40
CA TYR A 193 -11.08 4.47 -19.53
C TYR A 193 -11.70 3.46 -18.55
N ILE A 194 -11.89 3.84 -17.28
CA ILE A 194 -12.52 3.00 -16.27
C ILE A 194 -13.95 2.60 -16.68
N VAL A 195 -14.77 3.55 -17.10
CA VAL A 195 -16.13 3.28 -17.59
C VAL A 195 -16.12 2.32 -18.78
N SER A 196 -15.23 2.56 -19.75
CA SER A 196 -15.08 1.69 -20.92
C SER A 196 -14.63 0.28 -20.57
N LEU A 197 -13.64 0.14 -19.70
CA LEU A 197 -13.08 -1.16 -19.28
C LEU A 197 -14.11 -1.97 -18.47
N TYR A 198 -14.82 -1.31 -17.59
CA TYR A 198 -15.89 -1.93 -16.80
C TYR A 198 -17.08 -2.33 -17.68
N GLY A 199 -17.56 -1.42 -18.52
CA GLY A 199 -18.78 -1.61 -19.34
C GLY A 199 -18.62 -2.66 -20.43
N ARG A 200 -17.41 -2.82 -21.00
CA ARG A 200 -17.14 -3.88 -22.00
C ARG A 200 -17.12 -5.30 -21.41
N ASN A 201 -17.08 -5.44 -20.10
CA ASN A 201 -17.06 -6.72 -19.36
C ASN A 201 -16.02 -7.73 -19.91
N ASN A 202 -14.91 -7.26 -20.48
CA ASN A 202 -13.84 -8.11 -20.95
C ASN A 202 -12.94 -8.52 -19.77
N LYS A 203 -13.15 -9.73 -19.26
CA LYS A 203 -12.45 -10.23 -18.06
C LYS A 203 -10.92 -10.28 -18.23
N SER A 204 -10.42 -10.63 -19.42
CA SER A 204 -8.98 -10.65 -19.69
C SER A 204 -8.39 -9.24 -19.65
N ALA A 205 -9.03 -8.25 -20.28
CA ALA A 205 -8.58 -6.86 -20.23
C ALA A 205 -8.62 -6.29 -18.80
N GLN A 206 -9.67 -6.62 -18.04
CA GLN A 206 -9.81 -6.24 -16.63
C GLN A 206 -8.69 -6.86 -15.78
N ALA A 207 -8.35 -8.13 -15.99
CA ALA A 207 -7.28 -8.82 -15.27
C ALA A 207 -5.90 -8.21 -15.57
N ILE A 208 -5.60 -7.94 -16.84
CA ILE A 208 -4.33 -7.31 -17.26
C ILE A 208 -4.19 -5.91 -16.62
N TRP A 209 -5.26 -5.13 -16.63
CA TRP A 209 -5.23 -3.80 -16.02
C TRP A 209 -5.11 -3.85 -14.51
N ARG A 210 -5.76 -4.80 -13.85
CA ARG A 210 -5.65 -5.05 -12.40
C ARG A 210 -4.21 -5.33 -12.00
N GLU A 211 -3.55 -6.26 -12.71
CA GLU A 211 -2.16 -6.59 -12.45
C GLU A 211 -1.24 -5.39 -12.63
N TYR A 212 -1.43 -4.63 -13.70
CA TYR A 212 -0.70 -3.39 -13.94
C TYR A 212 -0.86 -2.39 -12.78
N VAL A 213 -2.09 -2.11 -12.35
CA VAL A 213 -2.37 -1.14 -11.28
C VAL A 213 -1.80 -1.58 -9.94
N ARG A 214 -1.94 -2.85 -9.58
CA ARG A 214 -1.39 -3.40 -8.34
C ARG A 214 0.14 -3.31 -8.31
N LYS A 215 0.78 -3.57 -9.45
CA LYS A 215 2.21 -3.39 -9.60
C LYS A 215 2.62 -1.92 -9.45
N GLU A 216 1.88 -0.99 -10.04
CA GLU A 216 2.13 0.44 -9.90
C GLU A 216 1.97 0.94 -8.46
N PHE A 217 0.95 0.46 -7.73
CA PHE A 217 0.80 0.77 -6.30
C PHE A 217 2.05 0.36 -5.51
N ARG A 218 2.48 -0.88 -5.69
CA ARG A 218 3.67 -1.39 -5.03
C ARG A 218 4.92 -0.62 -5.41
N ASN A 219 5.19 -0.47 -6.69
CA ASN A 219 6.40 0.16 -7.21
C ASN A 219 6.54 1.60 -6.73
N LYS A 220 5.45 2.36 -6.70
CA LYS A 220 5.48 3.75 -6.27
C LYS A 220 5.86 3.87 -4.80
N ILE A 221 5.25 3.07 -3.94
CA ILE A 221 5.57 3.07 -2.50
C ILE A 221 7.00 2.55 -2.28
N GLN A 222 7.38 1.44 -2.91
CA GLN A 222 8.72 0.87 -2.80
C GLN A 222 9.80 1.86 -3.24
N SER A 223 9.60 2.55 -4.37
CA SER A 223 10.57 3.53 -4.85
C SER A 223 10.73 4.71 -3.87
N THR A 224 9.66 5.12 -3.21
CA THR A 224 9.73 6.16 -2.16
C THR A 224 10.45 5.65 -0.92
N LEU A 225 10.16 4.44 -0.48
CA LEU A 225 10.88 3.83 0.65
C LEU A 225 12.38 3.70 0.35
N ASN A 226 12.76 3.31 -0.86
CA ASN A 226 14.15 3.22 -1.29
C ASN A 226 14.87 4.59 -1.34
N GLN A 227 14.14 5.67 -1.48
CA GLN A 227 14.71 7.02 -1.36
C GLN A 227 14.98 7.41 0.09
N LEU A 228 14.10 7.03 1.01
CA LEU A 228 14.16 7.41 2.42
C LEU A 228 15.00 6.46 3.26
N TYR A 229 14.95 5.17 2.98
CA TYR A 229 15.60 4.13 3.78
C TYR A 229 16.72 3.43 3.02
N THR A 230 17.68 2.95 3.78
CA THR A 230 18.63 1.94 3.34
C THR A 230 18.18 0.60 3.92
N PHE A 231 17.87 -0.35 3.06
CA PHE A 231 17.54 -1.72 3.45
C PHE A 231 18.80 -2.57 3.48
N ARG A 232 18.91 -3.46 4.47
CA ARG A 232 20.01 -4.40 4.60
C ARG A 232 19.49 -5.72 5.12
N THR A 233 20.02 -6.80 4.56
CA THR A 233 19.81 -8.14 5.11
C THR A 233 20.95 -8.43 6.08
N LEU A 234 20.62 -8.79 7.30
CA LEU A 234 21.54 -9.09 8.37
C LEU A 234 21.46 -10.57 8.72
N GLN A 235 22.62 -11.20 8.85
CA GLN A 235 22.74 -12.52 9.46
C GLN A 235 23.66 -12.40 10.69
N PRO A 236 23.33 -13.07 11.81
CA PRO A 236 24.24 -13.16 12.93
C PRO A 236 25.57 -13.81 12.50
N ARG A 237 26.67 -13.36 13.05
CA ARG A 237 27.95 -14.04 12.88
C ARG A 237 27.91 -15.41 13.57
N ASP A 238 28.80 -16.32 13.14
CA ASP A 238 28.90 -17.66 13.70
C ASP A 238 28.90 -17.65 15.23
N GLY A 239 27.98 -18.42 15.82
CA GLY A 239 27.85 -18.55 17.27
C GLY A 239 26.93 -17.53 17.94
N MET A 240 26.35 -16.58 17.20
CA MET A 240 25.36 -15.64 17.73
C MET A 240 23.96 -16.04 17.29
N ASP A 241 23.02 -16.12 18.22
CA ASP A 241 21.59 -16.30 17.94
C ASP A 241 20.92 -14.97 17.61
N CYS A 242 20.03 -14.97 16.61
CA CYS A 242 19.18 -13.81 16.27
C CYS A 242 18.42 -13.27 17.49
N TYR A 243 17.91 -14.14 18.33
CA TYR A 243 17.17 -13.75 19.52
C TYR A 243 18.05 -12.95 20.49
N GLN A 244 19.23 -13.43 20.81
CA GLN A 244 20.17 -12.74 21.69
C GLN A 244 20.58 -11.38 21.11
N PHE A 245 20.86 -11.33 19.80
CA PHE A 245 21.19 -10.07 19.13
C PHE A 245 20.06 -9.04 19.25
N ILE A 246 18.79 -9.46 19.06
CA ILE A 246 17.64 -8.57 19.16
C ILE A 246 17.47 -8.07 20.58
N GLN A 247 17.57 -8.94 21.60
CA GLN A 247 17.48 -8.53 23.00
C GLN A 247 18.52 -7.48 23.37
N ASP A 248 19.76 -7.67 22.96
CA ASP A 248 20.86 -6.76 23.27
C ASP A 248 20.72 -5.39 22.58
N ASN A 249 19.96 -5.32 21.48
CA ASN A 249 19.83 -4.12 20.67
C ASN A 249 18.38 -3.59 20.57
N PHE A 250 17.43 -4.17 21.29
CA PHE A 250 16.00 -3.91 21.13
C PHE A 250 15.64 -2.43 21.18
N GLN A 251 16.15 -1.68 22.15
CA GLN A 251 15.83 -0.24 22.29
C GLN A 251 16.23 0.59 21.08
N ARG A 252 17.33 0.20 20.42
CA ARG A 252 17.87 0.94 19.26
C ARG A 252 17.22 0.52 17.95
N LEU A 253 16.77 -0.74 17.87
CA LEU A 253 16.31 -1.39 16.65
C LEU A 253 14.80 -1.63 16.59
N ASN A 254 14.08 -1.30 17.65
CA ASN A 254 12.63 -1.43 17.67
C ASN A 254 11.97 -0.65 16.51
N GLY A 255 11.12 -1.34 15.74
CA GLY A 255 10.49 -0.81 14.53
C GLY A 255 11.42 -0.61 13.33
N LYS A 256 12.70 -1.01 13.43
CA LYS A 256 13.69 -0.95 12.35
C LYS A 256 14.08 -2.33 11.81
N LEU A 257 13.77 -3.38 12.56
CA LEU A 257 14.02 -4.77 12.19
C LEU A 257 12.72 -5.51 11.90
N TYR A 258 12.79 -6.42 10.95
CA TYR A 258 11.73 -7.34 10.61
C TYR A 258 12.31 -8.69 10.15
N ARG A 259 11.76 -9.81 10.64
CA ARG A 259 12.11 -11.14 10.19
C ARG A 259 11.03 -11.64 9.22
N PRO A 260 11.32 -11.76 7.90
CA PRO A 260 10.30 -12.04 6.90
C PRO A 260 9.57 -13.37 7.10
N LYS A 261 10.31 -14.42 7.48
CA LYS A 261 9.76 -15.75 7.74
C LYS A 261 10.12 -16.22 9.14
N SER A 262 9.22 -16.93 9.79
CA SER A 262 9.40 -17.41 11.16
C SER A 262 10.64 -18.30 11.36
N ASP A 263 11.07 -18.98 10.31
CA ASP A 263 12.22 -19.89 10.29
C ASP A 263 13.48 -19.27 9.64
N SER A 264 13.44 -18.02 9.20
CA SER A 264 14.57 -17.39 8.55
C SER A 264 15.68 -17.03 9.54
N ASN A 265 16.93 -17.32 9.17
CA ASN A 265 18.12 -16.95 9.91
C ASN A 265 18.63 -15.56 9.55
N TYR A 266 17.82 -14.75 8.90
CA TYR A 266 18.16 -13.39 8.53
C TYR A 266 17.07 -12.41 8.93
N LEU A 267 17.49 -11.18 9.14
CA LEU A 267 16.68 -10.04 9.51
C LEU A 267 16.78 -8.99 8.43
N ILE A 268 15.70 -8.29 8.17
CA ILE A 268 15.71 -7.09 7.33
C ILE A 268 15.80 -5.87 8.25
N LEU A 269 16.80 -5.04 7.99
CA LEU A 269 17.00 -3.76 8.67
C LEU A 269 16.63 -2.62 7.72
N ALA A 270 15.76 -1.73 8.16
CA ALA A 270 15.44 -0.49 7.49
C ALA A 270 15.97 0.69 8.30
N LEU A 271 16.97 1.38 7.77
CA LEU A 271 17.56 2.57 8.40
C LEU A 271 17.24 3.81 7.61
N MET A 272 16.72 4.82 8.27
CA MET A 272 16.49 6.12 7.65
C MET A 272 17.84 6.78 7.31
N LYS A 273 18.00 7.23 6.06
CA LYS A 273 19.32 7.62 5.52
C LYS A 273 19.96 8.77 6.28
N ASP A 274 19.17 9.72 6.71
CA ASP A 274 19.66 10.96 7.33
C ASP A 274 19.76 10.87 8.86
N GLU A 275 19.10 9.88 9.49
CA GLU A 275 19.01 9.80 10.96
C GLU A 275 19.76 8.62 11.57
N ASP A 276 19.89 7.52 10.85
CA ASP A 276 20.31 6.24 11.42
C ASP A 276 21.75 5.80 11.05
N SER A 277 22.58 6.71 10.54
CA SER A 277 23.95 6.39 10.11
C SER A 277 24.82 5.77 11.21
N ASP A 278 24.67 6.24 12.45
CA ASP A 278 25.43 5.78 13.60
C ASP A 278 25.06 4.36 14.02
N ILE A 279 23.78 4.00 13.85
CA ILE A 279 23.30 2.65 14.13
C ILE A 279 24.04 1.65 13.24
N TRP A 280 24.14 1.93 11.95
CA TRP A 280 24.83 1.04 11.02
C TRP A 280 26.30 0.83 11.40
N ASN A 281 26.99 1.90 11.76
CA ASN A 281 28.41 1.82 12.12
C ASN A 281 28.67 0.91 13.34
N SER A 282 27.74 0.87 14.29
CA SER A 282 27.85 -0.02 15.45
C SER A 282 27.49 -1.48 15.14
N LEU A 283 26.55 -1.72 14.21
CA LEU A 283 26.08 -3.06 13.86
C LEU A 283 27.06 -3.86 13.00
N LYS A 284 27.89 -3.20 12.19
CA LYS A 284 28.89 -3.86 11.33
C LYS A 284 29.83 -4.82 12.08
N ILE A 285 30.01 -4.62 13.38
CA ILE A 285 30.91 -5.40 14.22
C ILE A 285 30.29 -6.76 14.56
N THR A 286 28.98 -6.84 14.70
CA THR A 286 28.25 -8.01 15.22
C THR A 286 27.49 -8.80 14.17
N MET A 287 27.27 -8.21 12.99
CA MET A 287 26.45 -8.81 11.93
C MET A 287 27.20 -8.89 10.61
N VAL A 288 26.92 -9.94 9.84
CA VAL A 288 27.32 -10.05 8.44
C VAL A 288 26.22 -9.45 7.59
N CYS A 289 26.55 -8.48 6.74
CA CYS A 289 25.66 -7.96 5.73
C CYS A 289 25.78 -8.85 4.49
N THR A 290 24.76 -9.60 4.15
CA THR A 290 24.67 -10.22 2.84
C THR A 290 24.22 -9.13 1.86
N GLN A 291 25.16 -8.65 1.03
CA GLN A 291 24.80 -7.77 -0.09
C GLN A 291 24.03 -8.59 -1.12
N SER A 292 22.83 -8.09 -1.47
CA SER A 292 22.10 -8.52 -2.67
C SER A 292 22.71 -7.91 -3.92
#